data_bbb91aaeaef0655a521e3be025dc9ee9
#
_entry.id   bbb91aaeaef0655a521e3be025dc9ee9
#
_cell.length_a   1.000
_cell.length_b   1.000
_cell.length_c   1.000
_cell.angle_alpha   90.00
_cell.angle_beta   90.00
_cell.angle_gamma   90.00
#
_symmetry.space_group_name_H-M   'P 1'
#
loop_
_entity.id
_entity.type
_entity.pdbx_description
1 polymer ?
#
loop_
_entity_poly.entity_id
_entity_poly.type
_entity_poly.pdbx_seq_one_letter_code
_entity_poly.pdbx_strand_id
1 'polypeptide(L)'
;LYFTTTTWMMWHWLGSAPASGATIILYDGSPFHPNGPLSMPRLMQDLKITHFGTSAKYLSILEQKGTKPMEGEEALDLSSLKAIYSTGSPLAPSTFNYVYNAFPPSINLGSITGGTDIISLFGAPCPLLPVYSGEIQCSGLGMSIEAWSPDGSSVPDGSDGDLVCTLPFPCQPVTFFHATSPSAGQSKYRSAYFEQFPGVWHHGDFVRFEKGTGGL
;
A
#
# COMPACT_ATOMS: atom_id res chain seq x y z
N LEU A 1 1.14 -7.21 -12.01
CA LEU A 1 1.87 -8.09 -11.07
C LEU A 1 1.93 -7.44 -9.71
N TYR A 2 1.71 -8.21 -8.64
CA TYR A 2 2.05 -7.81 -7.27
C TYR A 2 3.05 -8.83 -6.70
N PHE A 3 4.24 -8.37 -6.30
CA PHE A 3 5.23 -9.22 -5.64
C PHE A 3 4.83 -9.42 -4.18
N THR A 4 4.21 -10.56 -3.89
CA THR A 4 3.62 -10.88 -2.58
C THR A 4 3.64 -12.39 -2.33
N THR A 5 3.16 -12.83 -1.17
CA THR A 5 2.98 -14.22 -0.80
C THR A 5 1.52 -14.50 -0.46
N THR A 6 1.12 -15.77 -0.43
CA THR A 6 -0.26 -16.20 -0.12
C THR A 6 -0.73 -15.83 1.29
N THR A 7 0.19 -15.46 2.18
CA THR A 7 -0.11 -15.06 3.56
C THR A 7 -0.35 -13.56 3.72
N TRP A 8 -0.13 -12.77 2.67
CA TRP A 8 -0.27 -11.32 2.70
C TRP A 8 -1.55 -10.88 2.01
N MET A 9 -2.11 -9.76 2.45
CA MET A 9 -3.35 -9.19 1.91
C MET A 9 -3.28 -8.97 0.39
N MET A 10 -2.14 -8.58 -0.15
CA MET A 10 -1.97 -8.29 -1.58
C MET A 10 -2.17 -9.51 -2.49
N TRP A 11 -2.07 -10.74 -1.95
CA TRP A 11 -2.45 -11.95 -2.68
C TRP A 11 -3.94 -11.97 -3.00
N HIS A 12 -4.78 -11.55 -2.05
CA HIS A 12 -6.24 -11.49 -2.25
C HIS A 12 -6.62 -10.43 -3.29
N TRP A 13 -5.92 -9.30 -3.30
CA TRP A 13 -6.08 -8.29 -4.34
C TRP A 13 -5.69 -8.83 -5.71
N LEU A 14 -4.55 -9.50 -5.80
CA LEU A 14 -4.11 -10.13 -7.04
C LEU A 14 -5.14 -11.16 -7.52
N GLY A 15 -5.66 -12.01 -6.62
CA GLY A 15 -6.68 -13.00 -6.93
C GLY A 15 -8.03 -12.42 -7.37
N SER A 16 -8.39 -11.22 -6.90
CA SER A 16 -9.63 -10.54 -7.27
C SER A 16 -9.50 -9.63 -8.51
N ALA A 17 -8.30 -9.27 -8.91
CA ALA A 17 -8.05 -8.35 -10.03
C ALA A 17 -8.69 -8.77 -11.37
N PRO A 18 -8.83 -10.07 -11.71
CA PRO A 18 -9.54 -10.48 -12.92
C PRO A 18 -11.00 -10.01 -13.00
N ALA A 19 -11.66 -9.79 -11.85
CA ALA A 19 -13.03 -9.25 -11.82
C ALA A 19 -13.12 -7.83 -12.41
N SER A 20 -12.02 -7.07 -12.43
CA SER A 20 -11.92 -5.76 -13.09
C SER A 20 -11.36 -5.85 -14.52
N GLY A 21 -11.23 -7.05 -15.10
CA GLY A 21 -10.68 -7.27 -16.44
C GLY A 21 -9.15 -7.25 -16.50
N ALA A 22 -8.45 -7.24 -15.37
CA ALA A 22 -7.00 -7.23 -15.34
C ALA A 22 -6.42 -8.63 -15.60
N THR A 23 -5.37 -8.70 -16.44
CA THR A 23 -4.52 -9.89 -16.55
C THR A 23 -3.56 -9.92 -15.37
N ILE A 24 -3.58 -11.01 -14.60
CA ILE A 24 -2.65 -11.20 -13.50
C ILE A 24 -1.40 -11.94 -13.95
N ILE A 25 -0.27 -11.58 -13.34
CA ILE A 25 1.00 -12.28 -13.52
C ILE A 25 1.39 -12.85 -12.18
N LEU A 26 1.48 -14.17 -12.11
CA LEU A 26 1.95 -14.92 -10.96
C LEU A 26 3.45 -15.12 -11.10
N TYR A 27 4.19 -14.78 -10.07
CA TYR A 27 5.63 -14.92 -10.03
C TYR A 27 6.04 -15.70 -8.79
N ASP A 28 6.76 -16.78 -9.00
CA ASP A 28 7.35 -17.61 -7.95
C ASP A 28 8.87 -17.53 -8.07
N GLY A 29 9.48 -16.80 -7.15
CA GLY A 29 10.93 -16.62 -7.15
C GLY A 29 11.40 -15.39 -6.37
N SER A 30 12.71 -15.20 -6.37
CA SER A 30 13.34 -14.04 -5.76
C SER A 30 13.23 -12.80 -6.67
N PRO A 31 12.91 -11.60 -6.12
CA PRO A 31 12.85 -10.38 -6.91
C PRO A 31 14.23 -9.92 -7.42
N PHE A 32 15.30 -10.60 -6.98
CA PHE A 32 16.69 -10.31 -7.32
C PHE A 32 17.38 -11.41 -8.12
N HIS A 33 16.67 -12.42 -8.57
CA HIS A 33 17.25 -13.52 -9.35
C HIS A 33 16.51 -13.68 -10.69
N PRO A 34 17.22 -13.95 -11.80
CA PRO A 34 18.67 -14.17 -11.95
C PRO A 34 19.49 -12.90 -12.15
N ASN A 35 18.89 -11.76 -12.47
CA ASN A 35 19.55 -10.54 -12.95
C ASN A 35 19.81 -9.50 -11.85
N GLY A 36 19.88 -9.91 -10.59
CA GLY A 36 20.06 -8.98 -9.48
C GLY A 36 18.93 -7.93 -9.41
N PRO A 37 19.26 -6.65 -9.19
CA PRO A 37 18.25 -5.58 -9.09
C PRO A 37 17.44 -5.37 -10.37
N LEU A 38 17.91 -5.82 -11.52
CA LEU A 38 17.19 -5.72 -12.80
C LEU A 38 16.21 -6.86 -13.06
N SER A 39 16.10 -7.85 -12.17
CA SER A 39 15.21 -9.01 -12.39
C SER A 39 13.75 -8.60 -12.58
N MET A 40 13.17 -7.81 -11.68
CA MET A 40 11.79 -7.33 -11.83
C MET A 40 11.64 -6.32 -12.97
N PRO A 41 12.53 -5.33 -13.15
CA PRO A 41 12.46 -4.43 -14.30
C PRO A 41 12.50 -5.15 -15.66
N ARG A 42 13.33 -6.19 -15.83
CA ARG A 42 13.32 -7.00 -17.05
C ARG A 42 11.99 -7.72 -17.25
N LEU A 43 11.44 -8.31 -16.19
CA LEU A 43 10.12 -8.93 -16.25
C LEU A 43 9.02 -7.93 -16.63
N MET A 44 9.12 -6.69 -16.13
CA MET A 44 8.19 -5.62 -16.50
C MET A 44 8.24 -5.30 -18.00
N GLN A 45 9.43 -5.22 -18.57
CA GLN A 45 9.62 -5.03 -20.01
C GLN A 45 9.07 -6.22 -20.81
N ASP A 46 9.50 -7.43 -20.48
CA ASP A 46 9.22 -8.66 -21.25
C ASP A 46 7.72 -8.96 -21.30
N LEU A 47 7.01 -8.73 -20.21
CA LEU A 47 5.57 -8.98 -20.08
C LEU A 47 4.72 -7.72 -20.24
N LYS A 48 5.33 -6.57 -20.57
CA LYS A 48 4.66 -5.28 -20.71
C LYS A 48 3.74 -4.95 -19.54
N ILE A 49 4.28 -5.10 -18.33
CA ILE A 49 3.53 -4.89 -17.10
C ILE A 49 3.11 -3.43 -17.00
N THR A 50 1.84 -3.20 -16.75
CA THR A 50 1.26 -1.86 -16.58
C THR A 50 1.24 -1.42 -15.12
N HIS A 51 1.03 -2.34 -14.18
CA HIS A 51 0.92 -2.07 -12.74
C HIS A 51 1.81 -3.06 -11.97
N PHE A 52 2.74 -2.51 -11.22
CA PHE A 52 3.66 -3.29 -10.40
C PHE A 52 3.49 -2.95 -8.92
N GLY A 53 3.17 -3.94 -8.11
CA GLY A 53 3.08 -3.80 -6.66
C GLY A 53 4.23 -4.52 -5.95
N THR A 54 4.75 -3.88 -4.91
CA THR A 54 5.89 -4.39 -4.15
C THR A 54 5.93 -3.82 -2.73
N SER A 55 6.97 -4.10 -1.97
CA SER A 55 7.23 -3.51 -0.66
C SER A 55 8.12 -2.26 -0.76
N ALA A 56 7.97 -1.34 0.21
CA ALA A 56 8.87 -0.21 0.37
C ALA A 56 10.34 -0.67 0.49
N LYS A 57 10.57 -1.82 1.16
CA LYS A 57 11.90 -2.41 1.30
C LYS A 57 12.55 -2.76 -0.04
N TYR A 58 11.79 -3.30 -1.00
CA TYR A 58 12.31 -3.61 -2.32
C TYR A 58 12.78 -2.35 -3.05
N LEU A 59 11.95 -1.30 -3.06
CA LEU A 59 12.30 -0.01 -3.70
C LEU A 59 13.52 0.64 -3.04
N SER A 60 13.59 0.61 -1.71
CA SER A 60 14.76 1.10 -0.95
C SER A 60 16.05 0.33 -1.30
N ILE A 61 15.98 -0.97 -1.55
CA ILE A 61 17.16 -1.75 -1.99
C ILE A 61 17.60 -1.33 -3.39
N LEU A 62 16.68 -1.08 -4.31
CA LEU A 62 17.01 -0.58 -5.64
C LEU A 62 17.69 0.80 -5.56
N GLU A 63 17.16 1.71 -4.72
CA GLU A 63 17.73 3.03 -4.44
C GLU A 63 19.16 2.91 -3.90
N GLN A 64 19.38 2.11 -2.85
CA GLN A 64 20.69 1.89 -2.23
C GLN A 64 21.72 1.32 -3.21
N LYS A 65 21.28 0.51 -4.17
CA LYS A 65 22.14 -0.04 -5.22
C LYS A 65 22.33 0.91 -6.40
N GLY A 66 21.70 2.07 -6.39
CA GLY A 66 21.76 3.03 -7.50
C GLY A 66 21.23 2.45 -8.82
N THR A 67 20.26 1.52 -8.74
CA THR A 67 19.73 0.82 -9.92
C THR A 67 18.96 1.78 -10.81
N LYS A 68 19.35 1.88 -12.07
CA LYS A 68 18.69 2.72 -13.08
C LYS A 68 18.30 1.88 -14.29
N PRO A 69 17.13 1.25 -14.28
CA PRO A 69 16.75 0.28 -15.30
C PRO A 69 16.67 0.86 -16.71
N MET A 70 16.45 2.17 -16.85
CA MET A 70 16.27 2.85 -18.14
C MET A 70 17.54 3.53 -18.67
N GLU A 71 18.69 3.34 -17.99
CA GLU A 71 19.96 3.94 -18.39
C GLU A 71 21.01 2.87 -18.77
N GLY A 72 22.02 3.27 -19.53
CA GLY A 72 23.17 2.43 -19.93
C GLY A 72 22.94 1.62 -21.21
N GLU A 73 23.88 0.71 -21.48
CA GLU A 73 23.86 -0.12 -22.71
C GLU A 73 22.70 -1.13 -22.74
N GLU A 74 22.24 -1.55 -21.57
CA GLU A 74 21.12 -2.49 -21.39
C GLU A 74 19.85 -1.77 -20.91
N ALA A 75 19.65 -0.51 -21.31
CA ALA A 75 18.47 0.26 -20.94
C ALA A 75 17.17 -0.47 -21.31
N LEU A 76 16.28 -0.58 -20.34
CA LEU A 76 15.01 -1.31 -20.50
C LEU A 76 13.91 -0.37 -20.99
N ASP A 77 13.03 -0.89 -21.85
CA ASP A 77 11.78 -0.22 -22.23
C ASP A 77 10.68 -0.50 -21.21
N LEU A 78 10.45 0.46 -20.32
CA LEU A 78 9.38 0.42 -19.32
C LEU A 78 8.18 1.31 -19.67
N SER A 79 8.01 1.67 -20.95
CA SER A 79 6.96 2.56 -21.44
C SER A 79 5.53 2.06 -21.19
N SER A 80 5.35 0.76 -20.99
CA SER A 80 4.06 0.16 -20.63
C SER A 80 3.66 0.40 -19.17
N LEU A 81 4.63 0.71 -18.29
CA LEU A 81 4.39 0.87 -16.86
C LEU A 81 3.59 2.15 -16.58
N LYS A 82 2.49 2.02 -15.86
CA LYS A 82 1.59 3.13 -15.48
C LYS A 82 1.58 3.43 -13.99
N ALA A 83 1.85 2.42 -13.16
CA ALA A 83 1.87 2.59 -11.72
C ALA A 83 2.84 1.64 -11.03
N ILE A 84 3.44 2.14 -9.95
CA ILE A 84 4.14 1.33 -8.95
C ILE A 84 3.44 1.53 -7.61
N TYR A 85 3.11 0.43 -6.92
CA TYR A 85 2.46 0.45 -5.61
C TYR A 85 3.42 -0.07 -4.55
N SER A 86 3.48 0.66 -3.43
CA SER A 86 4.34 0.35 -2.29
C SER A 86 3.51 0.15 -1.04
N THR A 87 3.76 -0.94 -0.30
CA THR A 87 3.10 -1.22 0.97
C THR A 87 4.01 -1.98 1.94
N GLY A 88 3.51 -2.23 3.15
CA GLY A 88 4.19 -2.98 4.21
C GLY A 88 5.03 -2.13 5.15
N SER A 89 5.35 -0.90 4.77
CA SER A 89 5.94 0.15 5.61
C SER A 89 5.85 1.49 4.88
N PRO A 90 5.99 2.63 5.58
CA PRO A 90 6.07 3.93 4.94
C PRO A 90 7.20 3.96 3.89
N LEU A 91 6.94 4.60 2.76
CA LEU A 91 7.93 4.82 1.72
C LEU A 91 8.66 6.13 1.99
N ALA A 92 9.99 6.08 2.12
CA ALA A 92 10.79 7.26 2.42
C ALA A 92 10.73 8.31 1.29
N PRO A 93 10.74 9.62 1.59
CA PRO A 93 10.76 10.68 0.57
C PRO A 93 11.89 10.54 -0.46
N SER A 94 13.09 10.11 -0.03
CA SER A 94 14.22 9.84 -0.93
C SER A 94 13.87 8.78 -1.98
N THR A 95 13.14 7.74 -1.58
CA THR A 95 12.75 6.65 -2.47
C THR A 95 11.70 7.10 -3.51
N PHE A 96 10.82 8.06 -3.18
CA PHE A 96 9.96 8.70 -4.18
C PHE A 96 10.81 9.38 -5.26
N ASN A 97 11.77 10.20 -4.87
CA ASN A 97 12.67 10.88 -5.79
C ASN A 97 13.47 9.89 -6.64
N TYR A 98 13.97 8.83 -6.01
CA TYR A 98 14.68 7.76 -6.72
C TYR A 98 13.78 7.13 -7.79
N VAL A 99 12.55 6.75 -7.46
CA VAL A 99 11.64 6.08 -8.40
C VAL A 99 11.35 6.97 -9.60
N TYR A 100 11.06 8.25 -9.41
CA TYR A 100 10.81 9.19 -10.52
C TYR A 100 12.07 9.51 -11.37
N ASN A 101 13.27 9.29 -10.83
CA ASN A 101 14.53 9.40 -11.56
C ASN A 101 14.93 8.12 -12.30
N ALA A 102 14.46 6.95 -11.84
CA ALA A 102 14.91 5.66 -12.34
C ALA A 102 13.86 4.93 -13.21
N PHE A 103 12.59 5.28 -13.08
CA PHE A 103 11.45 4.71 -13.80
C PHE A 103 10.74 5.79 -14.63
N PRO A 104 9.76 5.42 -15.50
CA PRO A 104 9.08 6.43 -16.30
C PRO A 104 8.44 7.53 -15.43
N PRO A 105 8.70 8.82 -15.69
CA PRO A 105 8.21 9.91 -14.83
C PRO A 105 6.69 10.10 -14.88
N SER A 106 6.01 9.45 -15.80
CA SER A 106 4.55 9.50 -15.95
C SER A 106 3.79 8.50 -15.09
N ILE A 107 4.49 7.64 -14.32
CA ILE A 107 3.82 6.64 -13.49
C ILE A 107 3.14 7.28 -12.28
N ASN A 108 2.08 6.63 -11.78
CA ASN A 108 1.56 6.91 -10.45
C ASN A 108 2.35 6.06 -9.43
N LEU A 109 3.13 6.70 -8.58
CA LEU A 109 3.78 6.03 -7.46
C LEU A 109 2.87 6.12 -6.24
N GLY A 110 2.20 5.03 -5.92
CA GLY A 110 1.24 4.96 -4.82
C GLY A 110 1.81 4.28 -3.59
N SER A 111 1.95 5.01 -2.50
CA SER A 111 2.12 4.40 -1.17
C SER A 111 0.75 4.04 -0.61
N ILE A 112 0.67 2.91 0.11
CA ILE A 112 -0.59 2.35 0.60
C ILE A 112 -0.45 2.01 2.07
N THR A 113 -1.44 2.42 2.88
CA THR A 113 -1.63 1.90 4.24
C THR A 113 -2.96 1.18 4.35
N GLY A 114 -2.97 0.08 5.10
CA GLY A 114 -4.16 -0.75 5.31
C GLY A 114 -3.83 -1.96 6.15
N GLY A 115 -4.70 -2.96 6.14
CA GLY A 115 -4.50 -4.14 6.98
C GLY A 115 -5.02 -5.43 6.38
N THR A 116 -4.42 -6.54 6.80
CA THR A 116 -4.82 -7.87 6.36
C THR A 116 -6.25 -8.19 6.80
N ASP A 117 -6.64 -7.80 8.00
CA ASP A 117 -7.96 -8.13 8.55
C ASP A 117 -9.12 -7.47 7.80
N ILE A 118 -8.88 -6.33 7.17
CA ILE A 118 -9.89 -5.65 6.35
C ILE A 118 -9.81 -6.03 4.86
N ILE A 119 -8.73 -6.69 4.44
CA ILE A 119 -8.44 -7.00 3.01
C ILE A 119 -8.61 -5.75 2.13
N SER A 120 -8.15 -4.63 2.63
CA SER A 120 -8.33 -3.31 2.01
C SER A 120 -7.28 -2.33 2.52
N LEU A 121 -7.52 -1.04 2.25
CA LEU A 121 -6.62 0.05 2.59
C LEU A 121 -7.41 1.20 3.24
N PHE A 122 -6.74 1.92 4.14
CA PHE A 122 -7.24 3.18 4.70
C PHE A 122 -6.69 4.38 3.93
N GLY A 123 -5.43 4.32 3.49
CA GLY A 123 -4.82 5.32 2.61
C GLY A 123 -4.49 4.73 1.25
N ALA A 124 -4.81 5.45 0.18
CA ALA A 124 -4.84 4.96 -1.20
C ALA A 124 -4.05 5.83 -2.18
N PRO A 125 -3.48 5.23 -3.24
CA PRO A 125 -3.10 5.97 -4.42
C PRO A 125 -4.35 6.42 -5.20
N CYS A 126 -4.22 7.55 -5.90
CA CYS A 126 -5.27 8.07 -6.76
C CYS A 126 -4.64 8.62 -8.07
N PRO A 127 -4.99 8.08 -9.25
CA PRO A 127 -4.39 8.55 -10.51
C PRO A 127 -4.86 9.95 -10.92
N LEU A 128 -5.85 10.52 -10.24
CA LEU A 128 -6.38 11.86 -10.51
C LEU A 128 -5.72 12.94 -9.64
N LEU A 129 -4.92 12.55 -8.65
CA LEU A 129 -4.25 13.46 -7.72
C LEU A 129 -2.75 13.49 -7.98
N PRO A 130 -2.07 14.59 -7.68
CA PRO A 130 -0.61 14.65 -7.72
C PRO A 130 -0.02 13.72 -6.65
N VAL A 131 1.21 13.25 -6.90
CA VAL A 131 2.00 12.51 -5.93
C VAL A 131 2.95 13.47 -5.24
N TYR A 132 2.82 13.59 -3.92
CA TYR A 132 3.77 14.32 -3.08
C TYR A 132 4.74 13.35 -2.42
N SER A 133 6.00 13.76 -2.36
CA SER A 133 7.07 12.90 -1.83
C SER A 133 6.87 12.64 -0.34
N GLY A 134 6.75 11.38 0.02
CA GLY A 134 6.53 10.95 1.41
C GLY A 134 5.07 10.82 1.83
N GLU A 135 4.12 11.16 0.97
CA GLU A 135 2.69 11.12 1.28
C GLU A 135 1.98 9.93 0.62
N ILE A 136 0.91 9.48 1.26
CA ILE A 136 -0.14 8.67 0.65
C ILE A 136 -1.18 9.65 0.10
N GLN A 137 -1.60 9.50 -1.14
CA GLN A 137 -2.32 10.55 -1.88
C GLN A 137 -3.68 10.93 -1.29
N CYS A 138 -4.42 9.98 -0.72
CA CYS A 138 -5.76 10.25 -0.16
C CYS A 138 -6.28 9.10 0.70
N SER A 139 -7.38 9.35 1.39
CA SER A 139 -8.17 8.32 2.06
C SER A 139 -8.74 7.31 1.07
N GLY A 140 -8.81 6.04 1.46
CA GLY A 140 -9.45 4.98 0.68
C GLY A 140 -10.94 5.25 0.47
N LEU A 141 -11.47 4.81 -0.68
CA LEU A 141 -12.89 4.97 -0.98
C LEU A 141 -13.76 4.22 0.04
N GLY A 142 -14.73 4.91 0.62
CA GLY A 142 -15.62 4.37 1.65
C GLY A 142 -15.02 4.30 3.06
N MET A 143 -13.82 4.88 3.25
CA MET A 143 -13.12 4.93 4.54
C MET A 143 -13.23 6.33 5.14
N SER A 144 -13.93 6.46 6.28
CA SER A 144 -14.02 7.71 7.04
C SER A 144 -12.89 7.75 8.07
N ILE A 145 -11.67 7.99 7.59
CA ILE A 145 -10.49 7.98 8.46
C ILE A 145 -10.19 9.36 9.05
N GLU A 146 -9.72 9.36 10.28
CA GLU A 146 -9.29 10.54 11.03
C GLU A 146 -8.04 10.21 11.84
N ALA A 147 -7.35 11.27 12.27
CA ALA A 147 -6.27 11.19 13.25
C ALA A 147 -6.81 11.64 14.60
N TRP A 148 -6.75 10.76 15.61
CA TRP A 148 -7.28 11.05 16.95
C TRP A 148 -6.18 11.05 18.00
N SER A 149 -6.33 11.95 18.97
CA SER A 149 -5.55 11.92 20.22
C SER A 149 -6.02 10.79 21.14
N PRO A 150 -5.22 10.39 22.13
CA PRO A 150 -5.57 9.30 23.05
C PRO A 150 -6.86 9.52 23.86
N ASP A 151 -7.35 10.77 23.96
CA ASP A 151 -8.60 11.11 24.63
C ASP A 151 -9.85 10.95 23.72
N GLY A 152 -9.67 10.53 22.47
CA GLY A 152 -10.74 10.33 21.51
C GLY A 152 -11.19 11.58 20.77
N SER A 153 -10.36 12.63 20.76
CA SER A 153 -10.62 13.86 20.02
C SER A 153 -9.85 13.89 18.71
N SER A 154 -10.46 14.36 17.62
CA SER A 154 -9.77 14.60 16.36
C SER A 154 -8.65 15.63 16.51
N VAL A 155 -7.49 15.37 15.94
CA VAL A 155 -6.37 16.32 15.93
C VAL A 155 -6.37 17.14 14.64
N PRO A 156 -5.85 18.40 14.68
CA PRO A 156 -5.79 19.23 13.48
C PRO A 156 -4.76 18.69 12.47
N ASP A 157 -5.00 18.98 11.18
CA ASP A 157 -4.06 18.68 10.11
C ASP A 157 -2.63 19.15 10.44
N GLY A 158 -1.65 18.34 10.08
CA GLY A 158 -0.24 18.52 10.41
C GLY A 158 0.15 18.02 11.80
N SER A 159 -0.77 17.39 12.55
CA SER A 159 -0.49 16.74 13.83
C SER A 159 -0.63 15.23 13.71
N ASP A 160 0.23 14.49 14.44
CA ASP A 160 0.14 13.06 14.52
C ASP A 160 -1.00 12.62 15.43
N GLY A 161 -1.71 11.57 15.05
CA GLY A 161 -2.74 10.93 15.88
C GLY A 161 -2.92 9.47 15.53
N ASP A 162 -3.66 8.75 16.34
CA ASP A 162 -4.05 7.37 16.07
C ASP A 162 -4.95 7.31 14.83
N LEU A 163 -4.64 6.41 13.90
CA LEU A 163 -5.48 6.15 12.74
C LEU A 163 -6.77 5.47 13.19
N VAL A 164 -7.87 6.16 13.03
CA VAL A 164 -9.21 5.63 13.30
C VAL A 164 -10.09 5.66 12.04
N CYS A 165 -11.08 4.76 11.99
CA CYS A 165 -12.16 4.85 11.01
C CYS A 165 -13.48 5.05 11.76
N THR A 166 -14.06 6.24 11.60
CA THR A 166 -15.16 6.73 12.43
C THR A 166 -16.53 6.22 12.02
N LEU A 167 -16.64 5.67 10.80
CA LEU A 167 -17.87 5.09 10.29
C LEU A 167 -17.66 3.61 9.88
N PRO A 168 -18.70 2.78 9.90
CA PRO A 168 -18.63 1.46 9.32
C PRO A 168 -18.23 1.50 7.85
N PHE A 169 -17.40 0.57 7.43
CA PHE A 169 -16.88 0.52 6.06
C PHE A 169 -17.14 -0.85 5.41
N PRO A 170 -17.18 -0.92 4.05
CA PRO A 170 -17.69 -2.11 3.35
C PRO A 170 -16.93 -3.41 3.62
N CYS A 171 -15.61 -3.32 3.86
CA CYS A 171 -14.74 -4.47 4.10
C CYS A 171 -14.44 -4.72 5.60
N GLN A 172 -15.21 -4.09 6.49
CA GLN A 172 -15.08 -4.32 7.92
C GLN A 172 -15.42 -5.78 8.25
N PRO A 173 -14.57 -6.52 8.99
CA PRO A 173 -14.86 -7.88 9.40
C PRO A 173 -16.12 -7.96 10.27
N VAL A 174 -16.89 -9.03 10.08
CA VAL A 174 -18.05 -9.31 10.95
C VAL A 174 -17.57 -9.83 12.32
N THR A 175 -16.54 -10.68 12.30
CA THR A 175 -15.90 -11.27 13.48
C THR A 175 -14.58 -11.94 13.07
N PHE A 176 -13.78 -12.32 14.05
CA PHE A 176 -12.66 -13.21 13.80
C PHE A 176 -13.08 -14.67 13.86
N PHE A 177 -12.47 -15.49 13.02
CA PHE A 177 -12.61 -16.95 13.13
C PHE A 177 -12.02 -17.44 14.44
N HIS A 178 -12.72 -18.34 15.11
CA HIS A 178 -12.23 -19.01 16.29
C HIS A 178 -12.69 -20.48 16.30
N ALA A 179 -11.75 -21.39 16.38
CA ALA A 179 -12.01 -22.82 16.21
C ALA A 179 -12.93 -23.42 17.29
N THR A 180 -12.96 -22.84 18.50
CA THR A 180 -13.71 -23.40 19.64
C THR A 180 -15.02 -22.68 19.94
N SER A 181 -15.14 -21.39 19.59
CA SER A 181 -16.33 -20.60 19.95
C SER A 181 -16.46 -19.32 19.11
N PRO A 182 -17.63 -19.08 18.47
CA PRO A 182 -17.89 -17.80 17.81
C PRO A 182 -17.80 -16.59 18.75
N SER A 183 -18.19 -16.74 20.01
CA SER A 183 -18.12 -15.66 21.01
C SER A 183 -16.68 -15.26 21.35
N ALA A 184 -15.74 -16.22 21.34
CA ALA A 184 -14.32 -15.92 21.54
C ALA A 184 -13.75 -15.14 20.34
N GLY A 185 -14.15 -15.46 19.11
CA GLY A 185 -13.79 -14.69 17.92
C GLY A 185 -14.30 -13.25 17.98
N GLN A 186 -15.56 -13.07 18.41
CA GLN A 186 -16.16 -11.75 18.59
C GLN A 186 -15.46 -10.94 19.69
N SER A 187 -15.12 -11.57 20.81
CA SER A 187 -14.39 -10.91 21.90
C SER A 187 -13.02 -10.44 21.44
N LYS A 188 -12.27 -11.31 20.76
CA LYS A 188 -10.96 -10.96 20.21
C LYS A 188 -11.03 -9.82 19.19
N TYR A 189 -12.02 -9.84 18.32
CA TYR A 189 -12.25 -8.79 17.33
C TYR A 189 -12.53 -7.44 17.98
N ARG A 190 -13.40 -7.41 18.99
CA ARG A 190 -13.71 -6.18 19.74
C ARG A 190 -12.51 -5.65 20.49
N SER A 191 -11.76 -6.52 21.16
CA SER A 191 -10.55 -6.10 21.86
C SER A 191 -9.48 -5.55 20.92
N ALA A 192 -9.34 -6.12 19.73
CA ALA A 192 -8.33 -5.68 18.77
C ALA A 192 -8.58 -4.27 18.22
N TYR A 193 -9.84 -3.88 18.00
CA TYR A 193 -10.15 -2.68 17.22
C TYR A 193 -11.10 -1.68 17.88
N PHE A 194 -11.77 -2.04 18.99
CA PHE A 194 -12.80 -1.20 19.60
C PHE A 194 -12.64 -1.03 21.11
N GLU A 195 -11.53 -1.51 21.68
CA GLU A 195 -11.31 -1.41 23.13
C GLU A 195 -10.93 0.02 23.52
N GLN A 196 -10.05 0.65 22.74
CA GLN A 196 -9.57 2.01 23.01
C GLN A 196 -10.66 3.06 22.76
N PHE A 197 -11.37 2.95 21.65
CA PHE A 197 -12.42 3.89 21.26
C PHE A 197 -13.72 3.10 20.99
N PRO A 198 -14.62 2.96 21.98
CA PRO A 198 -15.82 2.17 21.82
C PRO A 198 -16.69 2.62 20.65
N GLY A 199 -16.92 1.70 19.69
CA GLY A 199 -17.71 1.98 18.49
C GLY A 199 -16.93 2.58 17.31
N VAL A 200 -15.66 2.92 17.48
CA VAL A 200 -14.79 3.44 16.44
C VAL A 200 -13.64 2.48 16.19
N TRP A 201 -13.37 2.17 14.93
CA TRP A 201 -12.25 1.32 14.55
C TRP A 201 -10.92 2.03 14.83
N HIS A 202 -10.12 1.50 15.74
CA HIS A 202 -8.75 1.92 16.02
C HIS A 202 -7.77 0.97 15.35
N HIS A 203 -6.99 1.46 14.38
CA HIS A 203 -6.14 0.59 13.57
C HIS A 203 -4.83 0.20 14.25
N GLY A 204 -4.33 1.06 15.13
CA GLY A 204 -3.08 0.86 15.84
C GLY A 204 -1.85 1.45 15.14
N ASP A 205 -2.04 2.12 14.01
CA ASP A 205 -1.01 2.93 13.34
C ASP A 205 -1.21 4.41 13.68
N PHE A 206 -0.14 5.20 13.58
CA PHE A 206 -0.23 6.66 13.58
C PHE A 206 -0.43 7.19 12.17
N VAL A 207 -1.18 8.30 12.06
CA VAL A 207 -1.39 9.02 10.81
C VAL A 207 -1.29 10.53 11.06
N ARG A 208 -0.88 11.25 10.01
CA ARG A 208 -0.94 12.71 9.93
C ARG A 208 -1.59 13.09 8.61
N PHE A 209 -2.58 13.95 8.65
CA PHE A 209 -3.11 14.57 7.44
C PHE A 209 -2.29 15.82 7.11
N GLU A 210 -1.75 15.88 5.90
CA GLU A 210 -0.88 16.97 5.50
C GLU A 210 -1.68 18.22 5.10
N LYS A 211 -1.23 19.38 5.62
CA LYS A 211 -1.88 20.66 5.32
C LYS A 211 -1.73 21.03 3.85
N GLY A 212 -2.83 21.29 3.20
CA GLY A 212 -2.88 21.83 1.84
C GLY A 212 -2.83 20.79 0.71
N THR A 213 -2.39 19.55 0.98
CA THR A 213 -2.40 18.46 0.00
C THR A 213 -3.57 17.51 0.23
N GLY A 214 -4.01 17.34 1.46
CA GLY A 214 -4.97 16.31 1.87
C GLY A 214 -4.40 14.90 1.84
N GLY A 215 -3.08 14.76 1.70
CA GLY A 215 -2.33 13.51 1.82
C GLY A 215 -2.16 13.06 3.27
N LEU A 216 -1.60 11.85 3.45
CA LEU A 216 -1.42 11.17 4.73
C LEU A 216 0.05 10.85 4.93
#